data_8377564d5bc322cbf773c6dbfb1618bb
#
_entry.id   8377564d5bc322cbf773c6dbfb1618bb
#
_cell.length_a   1.000
_cell.length_b   1.000
_cell.length_c   1.000
_cell.angle_alpha   90.00
_cell.angle_beta   90.00
_cell.angle_gamma   90.00
#
_symmetry.space_group_name_H-M   'P 1'
#
loop_
_entity.id
_entity.type
_entity.pdbx_description
1 polymer ?
#
loop_
_entity_poly.entity_id
_entity_poly.type
_entity_poly.pdbx_seq_one_letter_code
_entity_poly.pdbx_strand_id
1 'polypeptide(L)'
;MADPSFFVGIVGNIISILVFTSPIATFRRVVRNKSTEEFRWLPYVTTLLCTSLWAFYGLLKPGGLLIITVNAAGAALQATYVALYLAYAPRDTKVKMAKVVVGVNICFFAAVIVVGLVALHGAVRLFAVGVLCSALTIAMYAAPMAAMRTVVKTRSVEYMPFSLSFFLFLNGGIWSVYSLLVKDYFIGIPNAMGFVMGTAQLALYMAYRNKKKLAALKEEDEEKGVVHLMGQVELGHTKVPSLKKGLSLPMPSSLPSPLHGFGNLIKALSATPLELQSVLNQHERVGAKEEHHHDDDDDDEHAYSSK
;
A
#
# COMPACT_ATOMS: atom_id res chain seq x y z
N MET A 1 -14.28 -0.54 37.21
CA MET A 1 -14.64 -0.65 35.78
C MET A 1 -13.33 -0.56 34.99
N ALA A 2 -13.18 -1.39 33.96
CA ALA A 2 -11.97 -1.32 33.13
C ALA A 2 -11.94 0.06 32.42
N ASP A 3 -10.73 0.67 32.38
CA ASP A 3 -10.53 1.98 31.79
C ASP A 3 -10.89 1.93 30.28
N PRO A 4 -11.71 2.87 29.75
CA PRO A 4 -12.03 2.94 28.32
C PRO A 4 -10.81 2.91 27.40
N SER A 5 -9.68 3.49 27.83
CA SER A 5 -8.43 3.46 27.08
C SER A 5 -7.91 2.04 26.84
N PHE A 6 -8.14 1.13 27.80
CA PHE A 6 -7.72 -0.26 27.70
C PHE A 6 -8.46 -1.00 26.56
N PHE A 7 -9.78 -0.82 26.47
CA PHE A 7 -10.56 -1.43 25.39
C PHE A 7 -10.21 -0.87 24.02
N VAL A 8 -10.10 0.46 23.91
CA VAL A 8 -9.68 1.14 22.67
C VAL A 8 -8.31 0.65 22.22
N GLY A 9 -7.38 0.52 23.17
CA GLY A 9 -6.02 0.04 22.88
C GLY A 9 -5.97 -1.44 22.46
N ILE A 10 -6.86 -2.31 22.98
CA ILE A 10 -6.98 -3.71 22.50
C ILE A 10 -7.45 -3.71 21.04
N VAL A 11 -8.48 -2.93 20.70
CA VAL A 11 -8.96 -2.81 19.31
C VAL A 11 -7.83 -2.28 18.42
N GLY A 12 -7.09 -1.26 18.88
CA GLY A 12 -5.91 -0.74 18.19
C GLY A 12 -4.83 -1.80 17.94
N ASN A 13 -4.55 -2.64 18.94
CA ASN A 13 -3.63 -3.77 18.81
C ASN A 13 -4.08 -4.76 17.72
N ILE A 14 -5.34 -5.16 17.72
CA ILE A 14 -5.90 -6.10 16.72
C ILE A 14 -5.76 -5.51 15.31
N ILE A 15 -6.19 -4.27 15.11
CA ILE A 15 -6.11 -3.60 13.80
C ILE A 15 -4.64 -3.48 13.34
N SER A 16 -3.74 -3.06 14.23
CA SER A 16 -2.32 -2.92 13.89
C SER A 16 -1.66 -4.25 13.54
N ILE A 17 -2.00 -5.33 14.26
CA ILE A 17 -1.49 -6.68 13.94
C ILE A 17 -1.98 -7.12 12.56
N LEU A 18 -3.24 -6.87 12.21
CA LEU A 18 -3.75 -7.13 10.86
C LEU A 18 -2.96 -6.35 9.79
N VAL A 19 -2.62 -5.08 10.06
CA VAL A 19 -1.76 -4.29 9.17
C VAL A 19 -0.36 -4.91 9.06
N PHE A 20 0.27 -5.30 10.18
CA PHE A 20 1.60 -5.90 10.17
C PHE A 20 1.66 -7.29 9.52
N THR A 21 0.56 -8.02 9.50
CA THR A 21 0.47 -9.33 8.83
C THR A 21 0.19 -9.22 7.33
N SER A 22 -0.16 -8.04 6.83
CA SER A 22 -0.46 -7.84 5.39
C SER A 22 0.66 -8.31 4.44
N PRO A 23 1.98 -8.20 4.75
CA PRO A 23 3.04 -8.69 3.87
C PRO A 23 3.20 -10.22 3.81
N ILE A 24 2.49 -10.99 4.63
CA ILE A 24 2.65 -12.46 4.68
C ILE A 24 2.46 -13.10 3.30
N ALA A 25 1.49 -12.65 2.52
CA ALA A 25 1.24 -13.19 1.18
C ALA A 25 2.43 -12.93 0.24
N THR A 26 3.00 -11.73 0.28
CA THR A 26 4.21 -11.35 -0.47
C THR A 26 5.38 -12.24 -0.07
N PHE A 27 5.62 -12.42 1.23
CA PHE A 27 6.74 -13.25 1.68
C PHE A 27 6.53 -14.74 1.45
N ARG A 28 5.31 -15.26 1.46
CA ARG A 28 5.01 -16.61 0.96
C ARG A 28 5.43 -16.77 -0.50
N ARG A 29 5.19 -15.75 -1.33
CA ARG A 29 5.62 -15.74 -2.74
C ARG A 29 7.15 -15.70 -2.85
N VAL A 30 7.83 -14.85 -2.08
CA VAL A 30 9.30 -14.77 -2.02
C VAL A 30 9.91 -16.12 -1.67
N VAL A 31 9.40 -16.79 -0.62
CA VAL A 31 9.89 -18.11 -0.19
C VAL A 31 9.63 -19.18 -1.26
N ARG A 32 8.43 -19.19 -1.86
CA ARG A 32 8.06 -20.15 -2.92
C ARG A 32 8.93 -19.98 -4.16
N ASN A 33 9.13 -18.75 -4.60
CA ASN A 33 9.89 -18.43 -5.82
C ASN A 33 11.40 -18.34 -5.57
N LYS A 34 11.84 -18.45 -4.30
CA LYS A 34 13.25 -18.27 -3.87
C LYS A 34 13.89 -16.99 -4.41
N SER A 35 13.10 -15.94 -4.56
CA SER A 35 13.51 -14.66 -5.13
C SER A 35 12.71 -13.52 -4.51
N THR A 36 13.36 -12.39 -4.27
CA THR A 36 12.69 -11.17 -3.82
C THR A 36 12.04 -10.38 -4.96
N GLU A 37 12.18 -10.88 -6.20
CA GLU A 37 11.63 -10.21 -7.38
C GLU A 37 11.99 -8.70 -7.36
N GLU A 38 11.04 -7.84 -7.67
CA GLU A 38 11.19 -6.37 -7.62
C GLU A 38 10.71 -5.74 -6.30
N PHE A 39 10.40 -6.55 -5.28
CA PHE A 39 9.95 -6.02 -4.00
C PHE A 39 11.03 -5.16 -3.33
N ARG A 40 10.61 -4.05 -2.77
CA ARG A 40 11.53 -3.13 -2.07
C ARG A 40 11.68 -3.52 -0.60
N TRP A 41 12.91 -3.57 -0.10
CA TRP A 41 13.22 -3.94 1.29
C TRP A 41 13.11 -2.78 2.28
N LEU A 42 13.24 -1.54 1.80
CA LEU A 42 13.33 -0.34 2.65
C LEU A 42 12.15 -0.16 3.62
N PRO A 43 10.87 -0.34 3.23
CA PRO A 43 9.77 -0.21 4.18
C PRO A 43 9.83 -1.20 5.35
N TYR A 44 10.29 -2.42 5.15
CA TYR A 44 10.39 -3.39 6.25
C TYR A 44 11.45 -2.99 7.25
N VAL A 45 12.60 -2.50 6.77
CA VAL A 45 13.70 -2.01 7.62
C VAL A 45 13.29 -0.76 8.39
N THR A 46 12.60 0.19 7.76
CA THR A 46 12.13 1.41 8.42
C THR A 46 11.00 1.14 9.41
N THR A 47 10.08 0.21 9.07
CA THR A 47 9.02 -0.19 10.00
C THR A 47 9.58 -0.96 11.19
N LEU A 48 10.61 -1.80 11.00
CA LEU A 48 11.31 -2.48 12.09
C LEU A 48 11.89 -1.47 13.08
N LEU A 49 12.60 -0.46 12.58
CA LEU A 49 13.11 0.61 13.45
C LEU A 49 11.99 1.33 14.19
N CYS A 50 10.95 1.73 13.48
CA CYS A 50 9.83 2.48 14.03
C CYS A 50 9.13 1.69 15.15
N THR A 51 8.79 0.42 14.89
CA THR A 51 8.15 -0.44 15.90
C THR A 51 9.07 -0.72 17.09
N SER A 52 10.37 -0.88 16.87
CA SER A 52 11.36 -1.06 17.95
C SER A 52 11.43 0.19 18.84
N LEU A 53 11.44 1.38 18.25
CA LEU A 53 11.44 2.64 18.98
C LEU A 53 10.14 2.88 19.75
N TRP A 54 8.98 2.59 19.17
CA TRP A 54 7.69 2.67 19.84
C TRP A 54 7.57 1.65 20.98
N ALA A 55 8.13 0.44 20.82
CA ALA A 55 8.21 -0.54 21.91
C ALA A 55 9.08 0.01 23.08
N PHE A 56 10.22 0.60 22.77
CA PHE A 56 11.08 1.26 23.76
C PHE A 56 10.38 2.45 24.42
N TYR A 57 9.67 3.29 23.68
CA TYR A 57 8.83 4.36 24.23
C TYR A 57 7.78 3.82 25.20
N GLY A 58 7.10 2.74 24.82
CA GLY A 58 6.11 2.08 25.67
C GLY A 58 6.70 1.56 26.99
N LEU A 59 7.94 1.04 26.96
CA LEU A 59 8.66 0.59 28.18
C LEU A 59 8.97 1.75 29.12
N LEU A 60 9.24 2.93 28.57
CA LEU A 60 9.54 4.13 29.35
C LEU A 60 8.29 4.80 29.94
N LYS A 61 7.14 4.59 29.29
CA LYS A 61 5.87 5.24 29.65
C LYS A 61 5.11 4.45 30.71
N PRO A 62 4.72 5.05 31.83
CA PRO A 62 3.79 4.41 32.76
C PRO A 62 2.48 4.04 32.09
N GLY A 63 2.04 2.78 32.28
CA GLY A 63 0.84 2.26 31.61
C GLY A 63 1.00 1.98 30.10
N GLY A 64 2.23 1.94 29.58
CA GLY A 64 2.53 1.73 28.17
C GLY A 64 2.36 0.30 27.64
N LEU A 65 1.72 -0.61 28.39
CA LEU A 65 1.61 -2.04 28.05
C LEU A 65 1.05 -2.28 26.64
N LEU A 66 -0.03 -1.59 26.27
CA LEU A 66 -0.67 -1.75 24.96
C LEU A 66 0.20 -1.24 23.80
N ILE A 67 1.05 -0.24 24.08
CA ILE A 67 2.02 0.26 23.11
C ILE A 67 3.16 -0.76 22.95
N ILE A 68 3.62 -1.36 24.04
CA ILE A 68 4.66 -2.41 24.01
C ILE A 68 4.16 -3.60 23.23
N THR A 69 2.97 -4.12 23.55
CA THR A 69 2.46 -5.38 22.96
C THR A 69 2.32 -5.29 21.44
N VAL A 70 1.70 -4.22 20.94
CA VAL A 70 1.52 -4.04 19.48
C VAL A 70 2.84 -3.85 18.76
N ASN A 71 3.74 -3.04 19.32
CA ASN A 71 4.99 -2.70 18.66
C ASN A 71 6.03 -3.82 18.76
N ALA A 72 6.05 -4.59 19.87
CA ALA A 72 6.87 -5.79 19.98
C ALA A 72 6.43 -6.87 18.98
N ALA A 73 5.11 -7.10 18.85
CA ALA A 73 4.59 -8.00 17.83
C ALA A 73 4.92 -7.51 16.40
N GLY A 74 4.76 -6.20 16.15
CA GLY A 74 5.15 -5.57 14.90
C GLY A 74 6.63 -5.75 14.60
N ALA A 75 7.51 -5.48 15.56
CA ALA A 75 8.96 -5.64 15.41
C ALA A 75 9.35 -7.09 15.11
N ALA A 76 8.73 -8.08 15.78
CA ALA A 76 8.97 -9.49 15.52
C ALA A 76 8.58 -9.89 14.08
N LEU A 77 7.42 -9.44 13.61
CA LEU A 77 6.98 -9.68 12.22
C LEU A 77 7.90 -9.00 11.21
N GLN A 78 8.27 -7.74 11.43
CA GLN A 78 9.17 -7.01 10.54
C GLN A 78 10.57 -7.61 10.53
N ALA A 79 11.11 -8.03 11.67
CA ALA A 79 12.39 -8.75 11.75
C ALA A 79 12.36 -10.05 10.93
N THR A 80 11.24 -10.78 10.98
CA THR A 80 11.03 -11.97 10.16
C THR A 80 11.05 -11.63 8.67
N TYR A 81 10.35 -10.56 8.24
CA TYR A 81 10.36 -10.13 6.85
C TYR A 81 11.75 -9.66 6.39
N VAL A 82 12.47 -8.93 7.21
CA VAL A 82 13.85 -8.51 6.95
C VAL A 82 14.77 -9.72 6.80
N ALA A 83 14.65 -10.71 7.68
CA ALA A 83 15.44 -11.95 7.61
C ALA A 83 15.14 -12.76 6.34
N LEU A 84 13.85 -12.94 6.01
CA LEU A 84 13.43 -13.63 4.78
C LEU A 84 13.93 -12.87 3.54
N TYR A 85 13.82 -11.55 3.53
CA TYR A 85 14.33 -10.75 2.42
C TYR A 85 15.83 -10.93 2.25
N LEU A 86 16.60 -10.84 3.34
CA LEU A 86 18.04 -11.07 3.33
C LEU A 86 18.41 -12.49 2.87
N ALA A 87 17.60 -13.49 3.18
CA ALA A 87 17.84 -14.87 2.75
C ALA A 87 17.77 -15.02 1.22
N TYR A 88 16.77 -14.41 0.58
CA TYR A 88 16.43 -14.62 -0.83
C TYR A 88 16.85 -13.47 -1.77
N ALA A 89 17.36 -12.36 -1.26
CA ALA A 89 17.79 -11.21 -2.08
C ALA A 89 19.07 -11.52 -2.91
N PRO A 90 19.24 -10.90 -4.09
CA PRO A 90 20.48 -10.89 -4.83
C PRO A 90 21.64 -10.32 -3.99
N ARG A 91 22.88 -10.76 -4.26
CA ARG A 91 24.05 -10.42 -3.45
C ARG A 91 24.24 -8.91 -3.22
N ASP A 92 24.10 -8.11 -4.27
CA ASP A 92 24.30 -6.66 -4.19
C ASP A 92 23.23 -5.98 -3.32
N THR A 93 21.98 -6.38 -3.48
CA THR A 93 20.84 -5.89 -2.66
C THR A 93 21.00 -6.36 -1.21
N LYS A 94 21.40 -7.61 -1.00
CA LYS A 94 21.67 -8.19 0.33
C LYS A 94 22.72 -7.37 1.09
N VAL A 95 23.84 -7.04 0.45
CA VAL A 95 24.93 -6.26 1.07
C VAL A 95 24.44 -4.84 1.39
N LYS A 96 23.77 -4.17 0.47
CA LYS A 96 23.19 -2.83 0.72
C LYS A 96 22.20 -2.85 1.90
N MET A 97 21.26 -3.78 1.89
CA MET A 97 20.27 -3.93 2.95
C MET A 97 20.92 -4.26 4.29
N ALA A 98 21.88 -5.20 4.33
CA ALA A 98 22.57 -5.57 5.56
C ALA A 98 23.31 -4.38 6.20
N LYS A 99 23.99 -3.55 5.39
CA LYS A 99 24.63 -2.31 5.88
C LYS A 99 23.61 -1.36 6.52
N VAL A 100 22.43 -1.18 5.90
CA VAL A 100 21.39 -0.31 6.44
C VAL A 100 20.77 -0.91 7.69
N VAL A 101 20.51 -2.22 7.73
CA VAL A 101 20.01 -2.92 8.93
C VAL A 101 20.98 -2.75 10.10
N VAL A 102 22.27 -2.99 9.88
CA VAL A 102 23.28 -2.81 10.94
C VAL A 102 23.34 -1.35 11.39
N GLY A 103 23.44 -0.39 10.46
CA GLY A 103 23.56 1.03 10.80
C GLY A 103 22.31 1.59 11.50
N VAL A 104 21.12 1.26 11.00
CA VAL A 104 19.87 1.88 11.44
C VAL A 104 19.19 1.06 12.55
N ASN A 105 19.02 -0.24 12.35
CA ASN A 105 18.28 -1.05 13.32
C ASN A 105 19.14 -1.57 14.50
N ILE A 106 20.45 -1.65 14.32
CA ILE A 106 21.35 -2.09 15.40
C ILE A 106 22.07 -0.89 16.01
N CYS A 107 22.96 -0.20 15.24
CA CYS A 107 23.78 0.86 15.81
C CYS A 107 22.97 2.07 16.26
N PHE A 108 22.09 2.61 15.39
CA PHE A 108 21.29 3.79 15.74
C PHE A 108 20.30 3.48 16.86
N PHE A 109 19.58 2.34 16.79
CA PHE A 109 18.64 1.95 17.85
C PHE A 109 19.35 1.70 19.18
N ALA A 110 20.51 1.02 19.19
CA ALA A 110 21.32 0.85 20.39
C ALA A 110 21.79 2.19 20.96
N ALA A 111 22.21 3.13 20.10
CA ALA A 111 22.60 4.47 20.53
C ALA A 111 21.42 5.22 21.19
N VAL A 112 20.20 5.12 20.62
CA VAL A 112 18.99 5.72 21.24
C VAL A 112 18.70 5.12 22.60
N ILE A 113 18.85 3.79 22.76
CA ILE A 113 18.67 3.12 24.06
C ILE A 113 19.74 3.61 25.07
N VAL A 114 21.01 3.59 24.70
CA VAL A 114 22.10 3.99 25.56
C VAL A 114 21.96 5.44 25.98
N VAL A 115 21.78 6.37 25.05
CA VAL A 115 21.58 7.80 25.36
C VAL A 115 20.32 7.99 26.21
N GLY A 116 19.23 7.33 25.87
CA GLY A 116 17.98 7.40 26.61
C GLY A 116 18.09 6.89 28.03
N LEU A 117 18.86 5.84 28.30
CA LEU A 117 18.97 5.26 29.64
C LEU A 117 20.08 5.92 30.49
N VAL A 118 21.18 6.31 29.84
CA VAL A 118 22.39 6.83 30.56
C VAL A 118 22.38 8.36 30.67
N ALA A 119 22.08 9.06 29.54
CA ALA A 119 22.22 10.50 29.47
C ALA A 119 20.92 11.26 29.83
N LEU A 120 19.75 10.65 29.56
CA LEU A 120 18.45 11.30 29.74
C LEU A 120 17.69 10.69 30.92
N HIS A 121 17.02 11.53 31.72
CA HIS A 121 16.29 11.11 32.93
C HIS A 121 14.85 11.66 32.94
N GLY A 122 13.97 10.94 33.62
CA GLY A 122 12.59 11.38 33.89
C GLY A 122 11.81 11.82 32.62
N ALA A 123 11.19 12.99 32.71
CA ALA A 123 10.36 13.55 31.64
C ALA A 123 11.13 13.87 30.37
N VAL A 124 12.40 14.29 30.47
CA VAL A 124 13.24 14.62 29.31
C VAL A 124 13.50 13.38 28.44
N ARG A 125 13.73 12.22 29.08
CA ARG A 125 13.88 10.93 28.38
C ARG A 125 12.63 10.60 27.54
N LEU A 126 11.48 10.64 28.23
CA LEU A 126 10.20 10.31 27.56
C LEU A 126 9.91 11.28 26.44
N PHE A 127 10.17 12.58 26.64
CA PHE A 127 10.01 13.63 25.64
C PHE A 127 10.89 13.38 24.42
N ALA A 128 12.18 13.17 24.59
CA ALA A 128 13.14 12.99 23.50
C ALA A 128 12.81 11.74 22.67
N VAL A 129 12.52 10.60 23.33
CA VAL A 129 12.15 9.37 22.61
C VAL A 129 10.80 9.53 21.94
N GLY A 130 9.82 10.19 22.59
CA GLY A 130 8.50 10.46 22.00
C GLY A 130 8.56 11.33 20.75
N VAL A 131 9.38 12.41 20.78
CA VAL A 131 9.62 13.26 19.59
C VAL A 131 10.24 12.45 18.47
N LEU A 132 11.25 11.63 18.76
CA LEU A 132 11.91 10.79 17.77
C LEU A 132 10.93 9.80 17.12
N CYS A 133 10.12 9.09 17.91
CA CYS A 133 9.10 8.17 17.41
C CYS A 133 8.09 8.88 16.52
N SER A 134 7.58 10.04 16.97
CA SER A 134 6.60 10.83 16.21
C SER A 134 7.18 11.34 14.90
N ALA A 135 8.40 11.88 14.91
CA ALA A 135 9.06 12.40 13.72
C ALA A 135 9.30 11.30 12.68
N LEU A 136 9.77 10.12 13.10
CA LEU A 136 9.96 8.98 12.20
C LEU A 136 8.63 8.46 11.62
N THR A 137 7.58 8.40 12.44
CA THR A 137 6.25 8.01 11.95
C THR A 137 5.73 9.00 10.91
N ILE A 138 5.87 10.31 11.15
CA ILE A 138 5.48 11.34 10.19
C ILE A 138 6.30 11.23 8.89
N ALA A 139 7.61 11.00 8.99
CA ALA A 139 8.46 10.81 7.81
C ALA A 139 8.01 9.61 6.94
N MET A 140 7.49 8.54 7.56
CA MET A 140 6.96 7.39 6.83
C MET A 140 5.71 7.71 6.00
N TYR A 141 5.00 8.81 6.28
CA TYR A 141 3.87 9.24 5.45
C TYR A 141 4.27 9.82 4.08
N ALA A 142 5.57 9.98 3.82
CA ALA A 142 6.05 10.38 2.48
C ALA A 142 5.58 9.40 1.38
N ALA A 143 5.55 8.08 1.67
CA ALA A 143 5.11 7.07 0.71
C ALA A 143 3.61 7.18 0.36
N PRO A 144 2.67 7.20 1.33
CA PRO A 144 1.26 7.42 1.00
C PRO A 144 0.99 8.80 0.35
N MET A 145 1.75 9.85 0.68
CA MET A 145 1.65 11.13 -0.01
C MET A 145 2.07 11.03 -1.48
N ALA A 146 3.15 10.32 -1.77
CA ALA A 146 3.58 10.09 -3.15
C ALA A 146 2.53 9.29 -3.94
N ALA A 147 1.93 8.26 -3.34
CA ALA A 147 0.84 7.49 -3.94
C ALA A 147 -0.38 8.38 -4.27
N MET A 148 -0.82 9.24 -3.34
CA MET A 148 -1.91 10.20 -3.60
C MET A 148 -1.58 11.15 -4.76
N ARG A 149 -0.36 11.68 -4.78
CA ARG A 149 0.09 12.55 -5.89
C ARG A 149 0.03 11.83 -7.23
N THR A 150 0.46 10.58 -7.27
CA THR A 150 0.40 9.75 -8.47
C THR A 150 -1.05 9.53 -8.92
N VAL A 151 -1.97 9.16 -8.02
CA VAL A 151 -3.40 9.00 -8.33
C VAL A 151 -4.00 10.28 -8.92
N VAL A 152 -3.67 11.45 -8.35
CA VAL A 152 -4.15 12.73 -8.88
C VAL A 152 -3.59 13.01 -10.29
N LYS A 153 -2.30 12.72 -10.50
CA LYS A 153 -1.62 12.92 -11.80
C LYS A 153 -2.13 11.96 -12.87
N THR A 154 -2.23 10.67 -12.56
CA THR A 154 -2.63 9.62 -13.52
C THR A 154 -4.14 9.44 -13.62
N ARG A 155 -4.92 10.07 -12.71
CA ARG A 155 -6.36 9.87 -12.57
C ARG A 155 -6.77 8.39 -12.41
N SER A 156 -5.86 7.53 -11.94
CA SER A 156 -6.05 6.09 -11.75
C SER A 156 -5.86 5.71 -10.28
N VAL A 157 -6.78 4.90 -9.75
CA VAL A 157 -6.72 4.37 -8.37
C VAL A 157 -5.87 3.10 -8.27
N GLU A 158 -5.28 2.63 -9.36
CA GLU A 158 -4.48 1.42 -9.43
C GLU A 158 -3.28 1.45 -8.45
N TYR A 159 -2.74 2.65 -8.24
CA TYR A 159 -1.61 2.90 -7.35
C TYR A 159 -1.97 3.08 -5.87
N MET A 160 -3.26 2.92 -5.52
CA MET A 160 -3.74 3.13 -4.15
C MET A 160 -4.84 2.14 -3.80
N PRO A 161 -4.49 0.92 -3.34
CA PRO A 161 -5.47 -0.11 -2.98
C PRO A 161 -6.41 0.38 -1.88
N PHE A 162 -7.70 0.15 -2.05
CA PHE A 162 -8.73 0.55 -1.08
C PHE A 162 -8.45 0.02 0.32
N SER A 163 -8.09 -1.26 0.43
CA SER A 163 -7.86 -1.92 1.71
C SER A 163 -6.76 -1.25 2.52
N LEU A 164 -5.64 -0.87 1.87
CA LEU A 164 -4.54 -0.19 2.54
C LEU A 164 -4.98 1.17 3.11
N SER A 165 -5.66 1.98 2.29
CA SER A 165 -6.17 3.28 2.70
C SER A 165 -7.19 3.16 3.84
N PHE A 166 -8.05 2.14 3.78
CA PHE A 166 -9.04 1.85 4.80
C PHE A 166 -8.40 1.46 6.14
N PHE A 167 -7.38 0.59 6.10
CA PHE A 167 -6.67 0.21 7.33
C PHE A 167 -5.80 1.34 7.89
N LEU A 168 -5.21 2.18 7.06
CA LEU A 168 -4.51 3.38 7.51
C LEU A 168 -5.47 4.34 8.23
N PHE A 169 -6.65 4.55 7.66
CA PHE A 169 -7.73 5.33 8.27
C PHE A 169 -8.14 4.75 9.63
N LEU A 170 -8.47 3.45 9.70
CA LEU A 170 -8.89 2.81 10.93
C LEU A 170 -7.78 2.85 12.00
N ASN A 171 -6.56 2.51 11.62
CA ASN A 171 -5.43 2.48 12.53
C ASN A 171 -5.11 3.87 13.08
N GLY A 172 -5.05 4.88 12.21
CA GLY A 172 -4.85 6.27 12.63
C GLY A 172 -5.98 6.77 13.53
N GLY A 173 -7.24 6.45 13.21
CA GLY A 173 -8.40 6.83 14.00
C GLY A 173 -8.38 6.22 15.41
N ILE A 174 -8.20 4.92 15.53
CA ILE A 174 -8.24 4.22 16.82
C ILE A 174 -7.09 4.65 17.74
N TRP A 175 -5.87 4.80 17.21
CA TRP A 175 -4.73 5.28 18.00
C TRP A 175 -4.84 6.77 18.34
N SER A 176 -5.53 7.58 17.53
CA SER A 176 -5.85 8.97 17.88
C SER A 176 -6.82 9.03 19.07
N VAL A 177 -7.89 8.21 19.05
CA VAL A 177 -8.82 8.11 20.19
C VAL A 177 -8.09 7.61 21.44
N TYR A 178 -7.28 6.56 21.31
CA TYR A 178 -6.46 6.06 22.42
C TYR A 178 -5.58 7.16 23.02
N SER A 179 -4.89 7.93 22.18
CA SER A 179 -3.99 8.99 22.61
C SER A 179 -4.70 10.11 23.38
N LEU A 180 -5.92 10.46 22.97
CA LEU A 180 -6.75 11.44 23.69
C LEU A 180 -7.12 10.95 25.07
N LEU A 181 -7.50 9.66 25.20
CA LEU A 181 -7.88 9.06 26.49
C LEU A 181 -6.69 9.00 27.45
N VAL A 182 -5.48 8.66 26.96
CA VAL A 182 -4.27 8.60 27.80
C VAL A 182 -3.47 9.91 27.83
N LYS A 183 -3.97 10.98 27.18
CA LYS A 183 -3.37 12.31 27.06
C LYS A 183 -1.92 12.27 26.57
N ASP A 184 -1.65 11.49 25.51
CA ASP A 184 -0.32 11.32 24.95
C ASP A 184 -0.24 11.95 23.55
N TYR A 185 0.33 13.14 23.48
CA TYR A 185 0.50 13.89 22.24
C TYR A 185 1.51 13.26 21.27
N PHE A 186 2.49 12.50 21.77
CA PHE A 186 3.48 11.84 20.91
C PHE A 186 2.83 10.73 20.07
N ILE A 187 1.88 10.00 20.65
CA ILE A 187 1.05 9.04 19.92
C ILE A 187 0.01 9.79 19.09
N GLY A 188 -0.60 10.83 19.63
CA GLY A 188 -1.74 11.52 19.06
C GLY A 188 -1.43 12.22 17.74
N ILE A 189 -0.39 13.03 17.71
CA ILE A 189 -0.06 13.86 16.54
C ILE A 189 0.16 12.99 15.28
N PRO A 190 1.08 12.00 15.26
CA PRO A 190 1.29 11.20 14.05
C PRO A 190 0.06 10.39 13.65
N ASN A 191 -0.69 9.85 14.63
CA ASN A 191 -1.88 9.07 14.31
C ASN A 191 -3.04 9.92 13.79
N ALA A 192 -3.25 11.13 14.32
CA ALA A 192 -4.21 12.09 13.77
C ALA A 192 -3.86 12.49 12.34
N MET A 193 -2.56 12.72 12.04
CA MET A 193 -2.09 12.94 10.67
C MET A 193 -2.38 11.73 9.78
N GLY A 194 -2.11 10.51 10.27
CA GLY A 194 -2.42 9.26 9.56
C GLY A 194 -3.92 9.10 9.29
N PHE A 195 -4.77 9.48 10.24
CA PHE A 195 -6.22 9.47 10.09
C PHE A 195 -6.69 10.45 9.00
N VAL A 196 -6.18 11.69 9.02
CA VAL A 196 -6.50 12.69 7.99
C VAL A 196 -6.03 12.22 6.62
N MET A 197 -4.82 11.66 6.52
CA MET A 197 -4.29 11.13 5.27
C MET A 197 -5.07 9.93 4.77
N GLY A 198 -5.44 9.00 5.65
CA GLY A 198 -6.28 7.85 5.31
C GLY A 198 -7.65 8.30 4.79
N THR A 199 -8.25 9.33 5.42
CA THR A 199 -9.49 9.95 4.95
C THR A 199 -9.34 10.55 3.56
N ALA A 200 -8.27 11.31 3.32
CA ALA A 200 -7.96 11.89 2.02
C ALA A 200 -7.75 10.80 0.94
N GLN A 201 -7.05 9.72 1.27
CA GLN A 201 -6.88 8.58 0.37
C GLN A 201 -8.21 7.90 0.01
N LEU A 202 -9.08 7.67 0.99
CA LEU A 202 -10.40 7.09 0.75
C LEU A 202 -11.27 8.01 -0.12
N ALA A 203 -11.24 9.31 0.13
CA ALA A 203 -11.96 10.31 -0.67
C ALA A 203 -11.46 10.32 -2.12
N LEU A 204 -10.13 10.33 -2.32
CA LEU A 204 -9.53 10.24 -3.65
C LEU A 204 -9.89 8.92 -4.36
N TYR A 205 -9.83 7.81 -3.64
CA TYR A 205 -10.20 6.51 -4.18
C TYR A 205 -11.66 6.52 -4.69
N MET A 206 -12.61 7.02 -3.88
CA MET A 206 -14.02 7.10 -4.28
C MET A 206 -14.22 8.03 -5.48
N ALA A 207 -13.55 9.19 -5.50
CA ALA A 207 -13.66 10.17 -6.58
C ALA A 207 -13.16 9.61 -7.93
N TYR A 208 -12.01 8.96 -7.95
CA TYR A 208 -11.40 8.46 -9.19
C TYR A 208 -11.92 7.10 -9.63
N ARG A 209 -12.34 6.23 -8.69
CA ARG A 209 -13.02 4.97 -9.04
C ARG A 209 -14.30 5.21 -9.81
N ASN A 210 -15.12 6.17 -9.37
CA ASN A 210 -16.38 6.49 -10.03
C ASN A 210 -16.18 7.08 -11.43
N LYS A 211 -15.13 7.91 -11.63
CA LYS A 211 -14.79 8.43 -12.95
C LYS A 211 -14.41 7.34 -13.94
N LYS A 212 -13.59 6.36 -13.53
CA LYS A 212 -13.21 5.21 -14.37
C LYS A 212 -14.44 4.38 -14.76
N LYS A 213 -15.36 4.14 -13.82
CA LYS A 213 -16.61 3.41 -14.11
C LYS A 213 -17.51 4.17 -15.07
N LEU A 214 -17.62 5.48 -14.91
CA LEU A 214 -18.44 6.33 -15.80
C LEU A 214 -17.84 6.44 -17.20
N ALA A 215 -16.52 6.51 -17.32
CA ALA A 215 -15.83 6.49 -18.61
C ALA A 215 -16.05 5.16 -19.33
N ALA A 216 -15.88 4.03 -18.66
CA ALA A 216 -16.12 2.71 -19.23
C ALA A 216 -17.58 2.50 -19.69
N LEU A 217 -18.56 3.02 -18.94
CA LEU A 217 -19.97 2.98 -19.35
C LEU A 217 -20.24 3.82 -20.60
N LYS A 218 -19.57 4.98 -20.73
CA LYS A 218 -19.71 5.83 -21.94
C LYS A 218 -19.12 5.16 -23.18
N GLU A 219 -17.94 4.54 -23.04
CA GLU A 219 -17.30 3.79 -24.12
C GLU A 219 -18.17 2.62 -24.56
N GLU A 220 -18.79 1.88 -23.62
CA GLU A 220 -19.71 0.77 -23.92
C GLU A 220 -21.00 1.26 -24.61
N ASP A 221 -21.53 2.42 -24.22
CA ASP A 221 -22.70 3.02 -24.85
C ASP A 221 -22.38 3.56 -26.26
N GLU A 222 -21.20 4.15 -26.46
CA GLU A 222 -20.74 4.59 -27.79
C GLU A 222 -20.52 3.40 -28.72
N GLU A 223 -19.90 2.32 -28.25
CA GLU A 223 -19.69 1.10 -29.03
C GLU A 223 -21.02 0.46 -29.42
N LYS A 224 -21.98 0.38 -28.49
CA LYS A 224 -23.33 -0.10 -28.79
C LYS A 224 -24.08 0.80 -29.79
N GLY A 225 -23.90 2.11 -29.69
CA GLY A 225 -24.45 3.09 -30.63
C GLY A 225 -23.89 2.91 -32.05
N VAL A 226 -22.60 2.69 -32.19
CA VAL A 226 -21.92 2.46 -33.47
C VAL A 226 -22.37 1.12 -34.09
N VAL A 227 -22.44 0.05 -33.29
CA VAL A 227 -22.93 -1.26 -33.74
C VAL A 227 -24.39 -1.18 -34.19
N HIS A 228 -25.22 -0.42 -33.49
CA HIS A 228 -26.63 -0.22 -33.90
C HIS A 228 -26.75 0.58 -35.20
N LEU A 229 -25.94 1.60 -35.41
CA LEU A 229 -25.87 2.39 -36.63
C LEU A 229 -25.35 1.55 -37.82
N MET A 230 -24.31 0.74 -37.62
CA MET A 230 -23.81 -0.17 -38.67
C MET A 230 -24.84 -1.25 -39.05
N GLY A 231 -25.54 -1.81 -38.04
CA GLY A 231 -26.62 -2.76 -38.30
C GLY A 231 -27.80 -2.15 -39.08
N GLN A 232 -28.11 -0.87 -38.94
CA GLN A 232 -29.12 -0.15 -39.71
C GLN A 232 -28.65 0.15 -41.15
N VAL A 233 -27.36 0.38 -41.37
CA VAL A 233 -26.79 0.61 -42.71
C VAL A 233 -26.76 -0.68 -43.52
N GLU A 234 -26.50 -1.83 -42.89
CA GLU A 234 -26.53 -3.15 -43.56
C GLU A 234 -27.95 -3.61 -43.92
N LEU A 235 -28.96 -3.23 -43.14
CA LEU A 235 -30.38 -3.54 -43.43
C LEU A 235 -30.99 -2.68 -44.53
N GLY A 236 -30.28 -1.61 -45.00
CA GLY A 236 -30.71 -0.74 -46.10
C GLY A 236 -30.41 -1.27 -47.51
N HIS A 237 -29.65 -2.34 -47.67
CA HIS A 237 -29.13 -2.77 -48.98
C HIS A 237 -29.30 -4.24 -49.35
N THR A 238 -30.30 -4.97 -48.84
CA THR A 238 -30.65 -6.26 -49.47
C THR A 238 -32.09 -6.66 -49.14
N LYS A 239 -32.99 -6.47 -50.15
CA LYS A 239 -34.16 -7.32 -50.30
C LYS A 239 -33.72 -8.61 -50.97
N VAL A 240 -33.76 -9.73 -50.29
CA VAL A 240 -34.15 -11.05 -50.80
C VAL A 240 -34.53 -11.97 -49.63
N PRO A 241 -35.65 -12.71 -49.69
CA PRO A 241 -36.12 -13.54 -48.59
C PRO A 241 -35.66 -14.98 -48.75
N SER A 242 -35.28 -15.64 -47.70
CA SER A 242 -35.58 -17.06 -47.48
C SER A 242 -34.94 -17.64 -46.23
N LEU A 243 -35.71 -17.91 -45.25
CA LEU A 243 -36.02 -19.24 -44.65
C LEU A 243 -34.94 -19.95 -43.80
N LYS A 244 -35.33 -20.05 -42.52
CA LYS A 244 -35.20 -21.21 -41.61
C LYS A 244 -33.94 -21.47 -40.81
N LYS A 245 -34.22 -21.47 -39.51
CA LYS A 245 -33.81 -22.40 -38.46
C LYS A 245 -32.53 -22.11 -37.66
N GLY A 246 -32.77 -21.97 -36.37
CA GLY A 246 -31.79 -22.36 -35.37
C GLY A 246 -31.65 -21.35 -34.23
N LEU A 247 -32.71 -21.23 -33.41
CA LEU A 247 -32.68 -20.49 -32.14
C LEU A 247 -31.84 -21.27 -31.12
N SER A 248 -30.75 -20.73 -30.68
CA SER A 248 -30.20 -21.02 -29.33
C SER A 248 -29.52 -19.79 -28.77
N LEU A 249 -30.25 -19.12 -27.91
CA LEU A 249 -29.74 -18.09 -27.02
C LEU A 249 -28.84 -18.76 -25.98
N PRO A 250 -27.63 -18.28 -25.70
CA PRO A 250 -26.94 -18.61 -24.47
C PRO A 250 -27.56 -17.79 -23.35
N MET A 251 -28.08 -18.48 -22.34
CA MET A 251 -28.48 -17.86 -21.06
C MET A 251 -27.27 -17.17 -20.39
N PRO A 252 -27.48 -16.02 -19.76
CA PRO A 252 -26.46 -15.44 -18.88
C PRO A 252 -26.33 -16.29 -17.63
N SER A 253 -25.19 -16.93 -17.46
CA SER A 253 -24.83 -17.70 -16.29
C SER A 253 -24.51 -16.80 -15.10
N SER A 254 -25.28 -16.99 -14.03
CA SER A 254 -24.96 -16.87 -12.61
C SER A 254 -24.61 -15.49 -12.04
N LEU A 255 -25.53 -15.04 -11.20
CA LEU A 255 -25.29 -14.06 -10.13
C LEU A 255 -24.07 -14.48 -9.28
N PRO A 256 -23.19 -13.55 -8.90
CA PRO A 256 -22.09 -13.84 -7.99
C PRO A 256 -22.64 -14.05 -6.57
N SER A 257 -22.34 -15.22 -5.99
CA SER A 257 -22.67 -15.56 -4.63
C SER A 257 -21.92 -14.67 -3.61
N PRO A 258 -22.51 -14.37 -2.44
CA PRO A 258 -21.93 -13.47 -1.44
C PRO A 258 -20.60 -13.94 -0.82
N LEU A 259 -20.19 -15.20 -1.02
CA LEU A 259 -18.92 -15.74 -0.50
C LEU A 259 -17.66 -15.26 -1.26
N HIS A 260 -17.81 -14.69 -2.46
CA HIS A 260 -16.67 -14.16 -3.23
C HIS A 260 -16.10 -12.84 -2.66
N GLY A 261 -16.88 -12.12 -1.85
CA GLY A 261 -16.45 -10.89 -1.20
C GLY A 261 -15.34 -11.09 -0.15
N PHE A 262 -15.39 -12.19 0.59
CA PHE A 262 -14.43 -12.46 1.66
C PHE A 262 -13.06 -12.90 1.12
N GLY A 263 -13.04 -13.68 0.04
CA GLY A 263 -11.80 -14.07 -0.65
C GLY A 263 -11.09 -12.89 -1.32
N ASN A 264 -11.86 -11.94 -1.84
CA ASN A 264 -11.34 -10.70 -2.41
C ASN A 264 -10.88 -9.72 -1.32
N LEU A 265 -11.50 -9.71 -0.15
CA LEU A 265 -11.06 -8.94 1.01
C LEU A 265 -9.70 -9.46 1.52
N ILE A 266 -9.51 -10.77 1.60
CA ILE A 266 -8.24 -11.39 2.00
C ILE A 266 -7.15 -11.15 0.94
N LYS A 267 -7.47 -11.21 -0.36
CA LYS A 267 -6.53 -10.82 -1.43
C LYS A 267 -6.20 -9.34 -1.39
N ALA A 268 -7.15 -8.47 -1.08
CA ALA A 268 -6.93 -7.04 -0.94
C ALA A 268 -6.14 -6.68 0.33
N LEU A 269 -6.27 -7.46 1.40
CA LEU A 269 -5.46 -7.36 2.62
C LEU A 269 -4.00 -7.77 2.40
N SER A 270 -3.73 -8.62 1.40
CA SER A 270 -2.40 -9.09 1.07
C SER A 270 -1.65 -8.21 0.06
N ALA A 271 -2.31 -7.24 -0.57
CA ALA A 271 -1.66 -6.26 -1.43
C ALA A 271 -0.92 -5.24 -0.58
N THR A 272 0.39 -5.38 -0.47
CA THR A 272 1.24 -4.45 0.27
C THR A 272 1.45 -3.16 -0.52
N PRO A 273 1.77 -2.02 0.15
CA PRO A 273 2.21 -0.78 -0.53
C PRO A 273 3.34 -0.97 -1.52
N LEU A 274 4.02 -2.10 -1.44
CA LEU A 274 5.18 -2.51 -2.23
C LEU A 274 4.81 -3.16 -3.56
N GLU A 275 3.73 -3.92 -3.63
CA GLU A 275 3.22 -4.43 -4.91
C GLU A 275 2.79 -3.27 -5.80
N LEU A 276 2.28 -2.21 -5.17
CA LEU A 276 1.91 -0.98 -5.83
C LEU A 276 3.10 -0.26 -6.46
N GLN A 277 4.23 -0.27 -5.78
CA GLN A 277 5.44 0.43 -6.22
C GLN A 277 6.23 -0.38 -7.25
N SER A 278 6.07 -1.72 -7.28
CA SER A 278 6.62 -2.57 -8.34
C SER A 278 5.85 -2.39 -9.65
N VAL A 279 4.53 -2.22 -9.57
CA VAL A 279 3.67 -1.91 -10.73
C VAL A 279 3.98 -0.52 -11.29
N LEU A 280 4.24 0.47 -10.41
CA LEU A 280 4.67 1.83 -10.81
C LEU A 280 5.98 1.82 -11.62
N ASN A 281 6.98 1.08 -11.14
CA ASN A 281 8.27 1.00 -11.83
C ASN A 281 8.19 0.20 -13.15
N GLN A 282 7.26 -0.74 -13.26
CA GLN A 282 7.05 -1.51 -14.48
C GLN A 282 6.42 -0.64 -15.57
N HIS A 283 5.52 0.28 -15.20
CA HIS A 283 4.91 1.23 -16.14
C HIS A 283 5.87 2.33 -16.59
N GLU A 284 6.74 2.84 -15.71
CA GLU A 284 7.82 3.76 -16.12
C GLU A 284 8.80 3.12 -17.10
N ARG A 285 9.09 1.82 -16.96
CA ARG A 285 9.97 1.08 -17.89
C ARG A 285 9.30 0.76 -19.23
N VAL A 286 7.99 0.56 -19.25
CA VAL A 286 7.24 0.33 -20.48
C VAL A 286 7.08 1.65 -21.23
N GLY A 287 6.74 2.75 -20.56
CA GLY A 287 6.65 4.08 -21.16
C GLY A 287 7.99 4.59 -21.72
N ALA A 288 9.10 4.32 -21.00
CA ALA A 288 10.45 4.67 -21.49
C ALA A 288 10.92 3.81 -22.66
N LYS A 289 10.38 2.60 -22.84
CA LYS A 289 10.66 1.76 -24.03
C LYS A 289 9.82 2.18 -25.24
N GLU A 290 8.61 2.67 -25.03
CA GLU A 290 7.78 3.19 -26.11
C GLU A 290 8.31 4.54 -26.64
N GLU A 291 8.84 5.41 -25.79
CA GLU A 291 9.51 6.64 -26.22
C GLU A 291 10.81 6.36 -27.00
N HIS A 292 11.58 5.33 -26.64
CA HIS A 292 12.81 4.97 -27.35
C HIS A 292 12.57 4.24 -28.67
N HIS A 293 11.38 3.64 -28.87
CA HIS A 293 11.04 2.97 -30.13
C HIS A 293 10.41 3.94 -31.15
N HIS A 294 9.98 5.11 -30.71
CA HIS A 294 9.45 6.14 -31.62
C HIS A 294 10.56 7.05 -32.18
N ASP A 295 11.68 7.16 -31.47
CA ASP A 295 12.86 7.93 -31.91
C ASP A 295 13.73 7.12 -32.91
N ASP A 296 13.69 5.78 -32.90
CA ASP A 296 14.46 4.94 -33.80
C ASP A 296 13.77 4.73 -35.17
N ASP A 297 12.47 4.96 -35.29
CA ASP A 297 11.73 4.81 -36.57
C ASP A 297 11.79 6.08 -37.46
N ASP A 298 12.12 7.24 -36.93
CA ASP A 298 12.21 8.50 -37.69
C ASP A 298 13.60 8.72 -38.37
N ASP A 299 14.64 7.97 -37.98
CA ASP A 299 15.99 8.11 -38.56
C ASP A 299 16.22 7.25 -39.83
N ASP A 300 15.38 6.27 -40.15
CA ASP A 300 15.54 5.41 -41.32
C ASP A 300 14.83 5.90 -42.60
N GLU A 301 13.99 6.93 -42.52
CA GLU A 301 13.24 7.43 -43.71
C GLU A 301 14.01 8.50 -44.51
N HIS A 302 15.17 9.01 -44.01
CA HIS A 302 15.97 10.02 -44.70
C HIS A 302 17.19 9.50 -45.47
N ALA A 303 17.42 8.18 -45.51
CA ALA A 303 18.61 7.60 -46.19
C ALA A 303 18.41 7.12 -47.63
N TYR A 304 17.22 7.24 -48.23
CA TYR A 304 16.94 6.70 -49.59
C TYR A 304 16.55 7.77 -50.64
N SER A 305 16.94 9.04 -50.46
CA SER A 305 16.71 10.05 -51.50
C SER A 305 17.96 10.83 -51.87
N SER A 306 19.04 10.13 -52.23
CA SER A 306 20.14 10.75 -53.05
C SER A 306 21.03 9.67 -53.64
N LYS A 307 20.59 9.09 -54.79
CA LYS A 307 21.43 8.64 -55.90
C LYS A 307 20.60 8.54 -57.16
#